data_7fe61d6d8b7426e4cc23a0b54a8665d4
#
_entry.id   7fe61d6d8b7426e4cc23a0b54a8665d4
#
_cell.length_a   1.000
_cell.length_b   1.000
_cell.length_c   1.000
_cell.angle_alpha   90.00
_cell.angle_beta   90.00
_cell.angle_gamma   90.00
#
_symmetry.space_group_name_H-M   'P 1'
#
loop_
_entity.id
_entity.type
_entity.pdbx_description
1 polymer ?
#
loop_
_entity_poly.entity_id
_entity_poly.type
_entity_poly.pdbx_seq_one_letter_code
_entity_poly.pdbx_strand_id
1 'polypeptide(L)'
;GTSLVKCDGDEIKHIGGIGIGGGTLAGLSRIMLKTDDIKQIVNLAKDGDISKINLLIGDISAKPLPGLPMTATASLFSNAKANASREDIAMGLIGMVLQSIGSATILSSLESGIKDFVMIGNLTLLPQCREVFPAMEKLYGVRFRIPKYSEFCTAIGAALDYKSRATLA
;
A
#
# COMPACT_ATOMS: atom_id res chain seq x y z
N GLY A 1 -2.42 -11.03 -2.32
CA GLY A 1 -3.02 -10.39 -1.15
C GLY A 1 -1.97 -9.93 -0.16
N THR A 2 -2.43 -9.33 0.91
CA THR A 2 -1.58 -8.82 2.00
C THR A 2 -2.04 -9.44 3.30
N SER A 3 -1.14 -10.09 4.02
CA SER A 3 -1.37 -10.66 5.35
C SER A 3 -1.02 -9.63 6.43
N LEU A 4 -1.81 -9.61 7.50
CA LEU A 4 -1.64 -8.72 8.66
C LEU A 4 -1.28 -9.57 9.88
N VAL A 5 -0.13 -9.27 10.48
CA VAL A 5 0.43 -9.98 11.64
C VAL A 5 0.70 -8.97 12.74
N LYS A 6 0.19 -9.23 13.94
CA LYS A 6 0.51 -8.47 15.15
C LYS A 6 1.68 -9.14 15.84
N CYS A 7 2.67 -8.34 16.25
CA CYS A 7 3.77 -8.76 17.11
C CYS A 7 3.70 -7.95 18.41
N ASP A 8 3.73 -8.65 19.56
CA ASP A 8 3.71 -8.06 20.89
C ASP A 8 4.71 -8.83 21.78
N GLY A 9 5.96 -8.36 21.82
CA GLY A 9 7.07 -9.14 22.35
C GLY A 9 7.24 -10.44 21.57
N ASP A 10 7.17 -11.56 22.28
CA ASP A 10 7.30 -12.91 21.69
C ASP A 10 5.96 -13.46 21.14
N GLU A 11 4.85 -12.77 21.40
CA GLU A 11 3.55 -13.17 20.87
C GLU A 11 3.40 -12.69 19.42
N ILE A 12 3.24 -13.64 18.50
CA ILE A 12 3.01 -13.40 17.09
C ILE A 12 1.64 -13.94 16.72
N LYS A 13 0.75 -13.05 16.24
CA LYS A 13 -0.62 -13.42 15.89
C LYS A 13 -0.98 -12.96 14.49
N HIS A 14 -1.40 -13.90 13.65
CA HIS A 14 -2.06 -13.56 12.38
C HIS A 14 -3.45 -13.01 12.69
N ILE A 15 -3.69 -11.73 12.35
CA ILE A 15 -4.95 -11.03 12.67
C ILE A 15 -5.89 -10.95 11.45
N GLY A 16 -5.41 -11.29 10.27
CA GLY A 16 -6.21 -11.29 9.05
C GLY A 16 -5.42 -10.93 7.82
N GLY A 17 -6.12 -10.50 6.80
CA GLY A 17 -5.52 -10.05 5.54
C GLY A 17 -6.57 -9.55 4.56
N ILE A 18 -6.09 -9.02 3.44
CA ILE A 18 -6.94 -8.57 2.34
C ILE A 18 -6.51 -9.20 1.02
N GLY A 19 -7.47 -9.37 0.11
CA GLY A 19 -7.21 -9.92 -1.22
C GLY A 19 -6.43 -8.97 -2.16
N ILE A 20 -6.03 -7.80 -1.68
CA ILE A 20 -5.31 -6.78 -2.45
C ILE A 20 -3.81 -6.86 -2.16
N GLY A 21 -3.00 -6.86 -3.22
CA GLY A 21 -1.55 -6.96 -3.13
C GLY A 21 -0.88 -6.94 -4.50
N GLY A 22 0.37 -7.42 -4.57
CA GLY A 22 1.15 -7.44 -5.81
C GLY A 22 0.49 -8.21 -6.95
N GLY A 23 -0.16 -9.33 -6.65
CA GLY A 23 -0.94 -10.09 -7.64
C GLY A 23 -2.13 -9.31 -8.21
N THR A 24 -2.79 -8.50 -7.37
CA THR A 24 -3.87 -7.59 -7.81
C THR A 24 -3.33 -6.53 -8.76
N LEU A 25 -2.21 -5.90 -8.40
CA LEU A 25 -1.56 -4.91 -9.26
C LEU A 25 -1.21 -5.52 -10.63
N ALA A 26 -0.53 -6.65 -10.64
CA ALA A 26 -0.12 -7.33 -11.87
C ALA A 26 -1.33 -7.74 -12.73
N GLY A 27 -2.37 -8.33 -12.10
CA GLY A 27 -3.57 -8.79 -12.80
C GLY A 27 -4.36 -7.66 -13.45
N LEU A 28 -4.60 -6.57 -12.70
CA LEU A 28 -5.29 -5.40 -13.23
C LEU A 28 -4.46 -4.67 -14.29
N SER A 29 -3.15 -4.55 -14.10
CA SER A 29 -2.26 -3.96 -15.10
C SER A 29 -2.24 -4.76 -16.39
N ARG A 30 -2.27 -6.09 -16.33
CA ARG A 30 -2.36 -6.95 -17.52
C ARG A 30 -3.65 -6.69 -18.30
N ILE A 31 -4.77 -6.49 -17.62
CA ILE A 31 -6.06 -6.23 -18.25
C ILE A 31 -6.10 -4.80 -18.82
N MET A 32 -5.73 -3.79 -18.03
CA MET A 32 -5.95 -2.39 -18.35
C MET A 32 -4.80 -1.76 -19.14
N LEU A 33 -3.55 -2.16 -18.83
CA LEU A 33 -2.35 -1.60 -19.45
C LEU A 33 -1.69 -2.53 -20.47
N LYS A 34 -2.19 -3.79 -20.60
CA LYS A 34 -1.62 -4.84 -21.45
C LYS A 34 -0.16 -5.19 -21.11
N THR A 35 0.21 -5.02 -19.85
CA THR A 35 1.52 -5.40 -19.30
C THR A 35 1.38 -5.76 -17.82
N ASP A 36 2.21 -6.68 -17.36
CA ASP A 36 2.41 -6.99 -15.93
C ASP A 36 3.87 -6.79 -15.50
N ASP A 37 4.69 -6.23 -16.40
CA ASP A 37 6.05 -5.80 -16.06
C ASP A 37 6.01 -4.60 -15.11
N ILE A 38 6.39 -4.83 -13.86
CA ILE A 38 6.34 -3.81 -12.81
C ILE A 38 7.19 -2.58 -13.14
N LYS A 39 8.30 -2.75 -13.89
CA LYS A 39 9.15 -1.62 -14.30
C LYS A 39 8.43 -0.72 -15.30
N GLN A 40 7.71 -1.32 -16.25
CA GLN A 40 6.90 -0.56 -17.20
C GLN A 40 5.75 0.18 -16.50
N ILE A 41 5.06 -0.50 -15.57
CA ILE A 41 3.96 0.09 -14.81
C ILE A 41 4.44 1.28 -13.97
N VAL A 42 5.58 1.14 -13.28
CA VAL A 42 6.20 2.22 -12.50
C VAL A 42 6.63 3.38 -13.40
N ASN A 43 7.19 3.10 -14.58
CA ASN A 43 7.57 4.17 -15.51
C ASN A 43 6.36 4.93 -16.05
N LEU A 44 5.31 4.25 -16.43
CA LEU A 44 4.04 4.91 -16.82
C LEU A 44 3.52 5.80 -15.70
N ALA A 45 3.46 5.28 -14.47
CA ALA A 45 2.92 6.01 -13.33
C ALA A 45 3.66 7.30 -12.97
N LYS A 46 4.91 7.50 -13.42
CA LYS A 46 5.64 8.75 -13.16
C LYS A 46 4.99 9.99 -13.77
N ASP A 47 4.36 9.82 -14.93
CA ASP A 47 3.74 10.89 -15.68
C ASP A 47 2.21 10.93 -15.49
N GLY A 48 1.70 10.07 -14.58
CA GLY A 48 0.28 9.93 -14.30
C GLY A 48 -0.24 10.97 -13.30
N ASP A 49 -1.49 11.37 -13.49
CA ASP A 49 -2.21 12.28 -12.61
C ASP A 49 -3.35 11.53 -11.89
N ILE A 50 -3.19 11.34 -10.58
CA ILE A 50 -4.15 10.61 -9.76
C ILE A 50 -5.52 11.29 -9.71
N SER A 51 -5.59 12.62 -9.87
CA SER A 51 -6.85 13.38 -9.85
C SER A 51 -7.76 13.08 -11.03
N LYS A 52 -7.20 12.54 -12.12
CA LYS A 52 -7.98 12.10 -13.29
C LYS A 52 -8.59 10.69 -13.10
N ILE A 53 -8.17 9.99 -12.09
CA ILE A 53 -8.60 8.62 -11.78
C ILE A 53 -9.43 8.58 -10.52
N ASN A 54 -8.95 9.20 -9.44
CA ASN A 54 -9.61 9.20 -8.15
C ASN A 54 -10.46 10.46 -7.96
N LEU A 55 -11.56 10.30 -7.26
CA LEU A 55 -12.28 11.43 -6.68
C LEU A 55 -11.53 11.89 -5.44
N LEU A 56 -11.18 13.16 -5.38
CA LEU A 56 -10.47 13.75 -4.25
C LEU A 56 -11.43 14.51 -3.32
N ILE A 57 -10.99 14.79 -2.11
CA ILE A 57 -11.78 15.62 -1.16
C ILE A 57 -12.06 17.00 -1.76
N GLY A 58 -11.12 17.58 -2.52
CA GLY A 58 -11.31 18.86 -3.20
C GLY A 58 -12.39 18.88 -4.27
N ASP A 59 -12.77 17.72 -4.80
CA ASP A 59 -13.84 17.61 -5.80
C ASP A 59 -15.23 17.65 -5.17
N ILE A 60 -15.34 17.32 -3.88
CA ILE A 60 -16.61 17.19 -3.15
C ILE A 60 -16.78 18.21 -2.02
N SER A 61 -15.75 18.97 -1.68
CA SER A 61 -15.80 19.98 -0.64
C SER A 61 -15.21 21.30 -1.13
N ALA A 62 -15.97 22.37 -1.02
CA ALA A 62 -15.51 23.71 -1.36
C ALA A 62 -14.57 24.33 -0.32
N LYS A 63 -14.47 23.73 0.89
CA LYS A 63 -13.65 24.22 1.99
C LYS A 63 -12.81 23.08 2.57
N PRO A 64 -11.58 23.38 3.03
CA PRO A 64 -10.79 22.38 3.74
C PRO A 64 -11.54 21.78 4.93
N LEU A 65 -11.50 20.48 5.07
CA LEU A 65 -12.03 19.76 6.23
C LEU A 65 -10.91 19.62 7.29
N PRO A 66 -11.22 19.80 8.59
CA PRO A 66 -10.22 19.65 9.65
C PRO A 66 -9.51 18.29 9.57
N GLY A 67 -8.19 18.30 9.49
CA GLY A 67 -7.37 17.09 9.43
C GLY A 67 -7.40 16.33 8.10
N LEU A 68 -8.17 16.78 7.09
CA LEU A 68 -8.32 16.08 5.82
C LEU A 68 -7.88 16.97 4.65
N PRO A 69 -6.72 16.68 4.01
CA PRO A 69 -6.23 17.45 2.88
C PRO A 69 -7.18 17.39 1.68
N MET A 70 -7.30 18.48 0.93
CA MET A 70 -8.09 18.53 -0.30
C MET A 70 -7.60 17.54 -1.36
N THR A 71 -6.33 17.15 -1.31
CA THR A 71 -5.71 16.16 -2.20
C THR A 71 -5.88 14.71 -1.73
N ALA A 72 -6.51 14.48 -0.57
CA ALA A 72 -6.78 13.12 -0.13
C ALA A 72 -7.81 12.44 -1.04
N THR A 73 -7.62 11.16 -1.28
CA THR A 73 -8.57 10.34 -2.05
C THR A 73 -9.85 10.12 -1.25
N ALA A 74 -10.97 10.54 -1.80
CA ALA A 74 -12.31 10.23 -1.28
C ALA A 74 -12.82 8.89 -1.84
N SER A 75 -12.58 8.62 -3.12
CA SER A 75 -12.99 7.37 -3.75
C SER A 75 -12.03 6.96 -4.86
N LEU A 76 -11.53 5.74 -4.76
CA LEU A 76 -10.61 5.17 -5.74
C LEU A 76 -11.32 4.89 -7.06
N PHE A 77 -10.70 5.28 -8.17
CA PHE A 77 -11.18 5.08 -9.55
C PHE A 77 -12.54 5.71 -9.88
N SER A 78 -13.19 6.44 -8.98
CA SER A 78 -14.54 6.94 -9.25
C SER A 78 -14.59 8.17 -10.17
N ASN A 79 -13.45 8.79 -10.46
CA ASN A 79 -13.33 9.88 -11.44
C ASN A 79 -12.74 9.40 -12.79
N ALA A 80 -12.41 8.12 -12.92
CA ALA A 80 -11.81 7.57 -14.12
C ALA A 80 -12.76 7.65 -15.32
N LYS A 81 -12.29 8.27 -16.40
CA LYS A 81 -13.03 8.39 -17.67
C LYS A 81 -12.57 7.31 -18.65
N ALA A 82 -13.42 6.98 -19.61
CA ALA A 82 -13.13 5.97 -20.63
C ALA A 82 -11.87 6.28 -21.47
N ASN A 83 -11.48 7.55 -21.56
CA ASN A 83 -10.31 8.04 -22.29
C ASN A 83 -9.13 8.38 -21.34
N ALA A 84 -9.11 7.89 -20.12
CA ALA A 84 -7.98 8.06 -19.21
C ALA A 84 -6.69 7.54 -19.85
N SER A 85 -5.58 8.26 -19.67
CA SER A 85 -4.29 7.85 -20.22
C SER A 85 -3.77 6.60 -19.53
N ARG A 86 -2.84 5.89 -20.16
CA ARG A 86 -2.19 4.73 -19.58
C ARG A 86 -1.37 5.10 -18.35
N GLU A 87 -0.81 6.29 -18.35
CA GLU A 87 -0.03 6.89 -17.27
C GLU A 87 -0.93 7.14 -16.05
N ASP A 88 -2.08 7.76 -16.25
CA ASP A 88 -3.07 8.01 -15.20
C ASP A 88 -3.58 6.69 -14.60
N ILE A 89 -3.91 5.71 -15.45
CA ILE A 89 -4.36 4.38 -15.01
C ILE A 89 -3.27 3.69 -14.20
N ALA A 90 -2.00 3.72 -14.63
CA ALA A 90 -0.90 3.11 -13.91
C ALA A 90 -0.71 3.73 -12.52
N MET A 91 -0.76 5.06 -12.41
CA MET A 91 -0.73 5.78 -11.13
C MET A 91 -1.93 5.40 -10.26
N GLY A 92 -3.12 5.35 -10.83
CA GLY A 92 -4.34 4.93 -10.14
C GLY A 92 -4.26 3.52 -9.57
N LEU A 93 -3.76 2.55 -10.35
CA LEU A 93 -3.62 1.15 -9.92
C LEU A 93 -2.62 1.00 -8.76
N ILE A 94 -1.44 1.63 -8.86
CA ILE A 94 -0.46 1.61 -7.77
C ILE A 94 -1.04 2.29 -6.53
N GLY A 95 -1.62 3.48 -6.69
CA GLY A 95 -2.24 4.23 -5.61
C GLY A 95 -3.35 3.44 -4.91
N MET A 96 -4.22 2.78 -5.68
CA MET A 96 -5.30 1.95 -5.16
C MET A 96 -4.74 0.81 -4.29
N VAL A 97 -3.76 0.07 -4.79
CA VAL A 97 -3.20 -1.07 -4.06
C VAL A 97 -2.53 -0.60 -2.76
N LEU A 98 -1.68 0.43 -2.81
CA LEU A 98 -0.95 0.91 -1.64
C LEU A 98 -1.88 1.55 -0.61
N GLN A 99 -2.85 2.38 -1.02
CA GLN A 99 -3.82 3.00 -0.12
C GLN A 99 -4.74 1.96 0.52
N SER A 100 -5.17 0.94 -0.22
CA SER A 100 -6.00 -0.13 0.34
C SER A 100 -5.24 -0.94 1.40
N ILE A 101 -3.97 -1.26 1.15
CA ILE A 101 -3.11 -1.95 2.12
C ILE A 101 -2.93 -1.08 3.36
N GLY A 102 -2.56 0.19 3.19
CA GLY A 102 -2.37 1.12 4.31
C GLY A 102 -3.64 1.30 5.14
N SER A 103 -4.79 1.51 4.50
CA SER A 103 -6.08 1.67 5.18
C SER A 103 -6.48 0.41 5.96
N ALA A 104 -6.35 -0.78 5.34
CA ALA A 104 -6.64 -2.03 6.01
C ALA A 104 -5.75 -2.25 7.25
N THR A 105 -4.45 -1.92 7.12
CA THR A 105 -3.48 -2.01 8.21
C THR A 105 -3.87 -1.09 9.38
N ILE A 106 -4.22 0.17 9.09
CA ILE A 106 -4.64 1.15 10.10
C ILE A 106 -5.92 0.69 10.78
N LEU A 107 -6.95 0.34 10.00
CA LEU A 107 -8.25 -0.07 10.53
C LEU A 107 -8.16 -1.33 11.39
N SER A 108 -7.32 -2.29 11.04
CA SER A 108 -7.13 -3.53 11.81
C SER A 108 -6.48 -3.31 13.17
N SER A 109 -5.87 -2.15 13.40
CA SER A 109 -5.11 -1.83 14.62
C SER A 109 -5.78 -0.79 15.52
N LEU A 110 -6.96 -0.27 15.13
CA LEU A 110 -7.62 0.81 15.89
C LEU A 110 -7.88 0.43 17.36
N GLU A 111 -8.40 -0.77 17.62
CA GLU A 111 -8.68 -1.24 18.99
C GLU A 111 -7.42 -1.47 19.80
N SER A 112 -6.34 -1.93 19.16
CA SER A 112 -5.08 -2.20 19.85
C SER A 112 -4.22 -0.95 20.09
N GLY A 113 -4.56 0.18 19.48
CA GLY A 113 -3.80 1.42 19.56
C GLY A 113 -2.41 1.36 18.92
N ILE A 114 -2.11 0.34 18.13
CA ILE A 114 -0.83 0.19 17.41
C ILE A 114 -0.72 1.28 16.36
N LYS A 115 0.41 1.97 16.33
CA LYS A 115 0.69 3.06 15.40
C LYS A 115 1.95 2.87 14.58
N ASP A 116 2.73 1.83 14.85
CA ASP A 116 3.95 1.49 14.09
C ASP A 116 3.70 0.23 13.26
N PHE A 117 3.85 0.36 11.95
CA PHE A 117 3.63 -0.71 10.99
C PHE A 117 4.90 -1.00 10.21
N VAL A 118 5.27 -2.27 10.11
CA VAL A 118 6.41 -2.71 9.30
C VAL A 118 5.89 -3.32 8.02
N MET A 119 6.24 -2.70 6.90
CA MET A 119 5.85 -3.14 5.55
C MET A 119 6.94 -4.00 4.95
N ILE A 120 6.60 -5.22 4.56
CA ILE A 120 7.52 -6.17 3.92
C ILE A 120 6.95 -6.75 2.63
N GLY A 121 7.81 -7.33 1.81
CA GLY A 121 7.45 -7.93 0.53
C GLY A 121 7.76 -7.03 -0.67
N ASN A 122 7.60 -7.57 -1.88
CA ASN A 122 8.05 -6.94 -3.13
C ASN A 122 7.38 -5.58 -3.44
N LEU A 123 6.15 -5.34 -2.98
CA LEU A 123 5.49 -4.06 -3.19
C LEU A 123 6.20 -2.89 -2.52
N THR A 124 6.99 -3.13 -1.48
CA THR A 124 7.76 -2.09 -0.79
C THR A 124 8.89 -1.50 -1.65
N LEU A 125 9.24 -2.17 -2.76
CA LEU A 125 10.21 -1.68 -3.73
C LEU A 125 9.63 -0.62 -4.68
N LEU A 126 8.32 -0.42 -4.68
CA LEU A 126 7.68 0.61 -5.51
C LEU A 126 8.08 2.01 -5.02
N PRO A 127 8.60 2.89 -5.90
CA PRO A 127 8.95 4.27 -5.52
C PRO A 127 7.78 5.03 -4.89
N GLN A 128 6.56 4.76 -5.33
CA GLN A 128 5.32 5.39 -4.86
C GLN A 128 5.03 5.13 -3.36
N CYS A 129 5.63 4.10 -2.77
CA CYS A 129 5.56 3.90 -1.31
C CYS A 129 6.08 5.11 -0.53
N ARG A 130 7.07 5.86 -1.10
CA ARG A 130 7.65 7.05 -0.49
C ARG A 130 6.73 8.29 -0.52
N GLU A 131 5.64 8.21 -1.24
CA GLU A 131 4.63 9.29 -1.34
C GLU A 131 3.36 8.89 -0.60
N VAL A 132 2.86 7.68 -0.87
CA VAL A 132 1.58 7.20 -0.35
C VAL A 132 1.65 7.00 1.17
N PHE A 133 2.65 6.28 1.68
CA PHE A 133 2.70 6.00 3.12
C PHE A 133 2.96 7.25 3.97
N PRO A 134 3.89 8.16 3.66
CA PRO A 134 4.02 9.42 4.40
C PRO A 134 2.78 10.30 4.39
N ALA A 135 2.01 10.32 3.30
CA ALA A 135 0.73 11.03 3.26
C ALA A 135 -0.29 10.40 4.23
N MET A 136 -0.35 9.08 4.30
CA MET A 136 -1.19 8.35 5.26
C MET A 136 -0.71 8.52 6.70
N GLU A 137 0.59 8.51 6.95
CA GLU A 137 1.17 8.78 8.29
C GLU A 137 0.70 10.12 8.83
N LYS A 138 0.79 11.16 8.01
CA LYS A 138 0.34 12.51 8.38
C LYS A 138 -1.16 12.57 8.65
N LEU A 139 -1.95 11.85 7.85
CA LEU A 139 -3.41 11.85 7.95
C LEU A 139 -3.91 11.11 9.19
N TYR A 140 -3.29 9.97 9.52
CA TYR A 140 -3.78 9.06 10.56
C TYR A 140 -2.96 9.06 11.85
N GLY A 141 -1.85 9.80 11.90
CA GLY A 141 -0.96 9.84 13.08
C GLY A 141 -0.28 8.51 13.37
N VAL A 142 0.11 7.79 12.34
CA VAL A 142 0.77 6.48 12.38
C VAL A 142 2.15 6.53 11.73
N ARG A 143 2.89 5.43 11.74
CA ARG A 143 4.17 5.26 11.06
C ARG A 143 4.24 3.98 10.25
N PHE A 144 4.69 4.08 9.01
CA PHE A 144 5.01 2.95 8.15
C PHE A 144 6.51 2.84 7.96
N ARG A 145 7.08 1.72 8.38
CA ARG A 145 8.52 1.45 8.26
C ARG A 145 8.75 0.40 7.20
N ILE A 146 9.63 0.71 6.25
CA ILE A 146 10.11 -0.24 5.24
C ILE A 146 11.55 -0.55 5.59
N PRO A 147 11.86 -1.73 6.14
CA PRO A 147 13.22 -2.11 6.51
C PRO A 147 14.08 -2.36 5.28
N LYS A 148 15.40 -2.29 5.46
CA LYS A 148 16.34 -2.74 4.44
C LYS A 148 16.10 -4.21 4.13
N TYR A 149 16.10 -4.59 2.87
CA TYR A 149 15.80 -5.93 2.38
C TYR A 149 14.36 -6.39 2.69
N SER A 150 13.42 -5.45 2.71
CA SER A 150 12.00 -5.70 2.99
C SER A 150 11.40 -6.79 2.10
N GLU A 151 11.86 -6.93 0.87
CA GLU A 151 11.46 -7.95 -0.09
C GLU A 151 11.88 -9.38 0.32
N PHE A 152 12.92 -9.51 1.13
CA PHE A 152 13.46 -10.79 1.62
C PHE A 152 13.09 -11.09 3.07
N CYS A 153 12.41 -10.19 3.78
CA CYS A 153 12.15 -10.33 5.22
C CYS A 153 11.47 -11.66 5.59
N THR A 154 10.56 -12.18 4.77
CA THR A 154 9.92 -13.47 5.02
C THR A 154 10.94 -14.63 4.97
N ALA A 155 11.80 -14.64 3.97
CA ALA A 155 12.84 -15.67 3.84
C ALA A 155 13.90 -15.55 4.94
N ILE A 156 14.29 -14.32 5.28
CA ILE A 156 15.23 -14.05 6.39
C ILE A 156 14.62 -14.54 7.72
N GLY A 157 13.35 -14.22 7.97
CA GLY A 157 12.65 -14.67 9.19
C GLY A 157 12.59 -16.20 9.29
N ALA A 158 12.24 -16.89 8.21
CA ALA A 158 12.22 -18.36 8.18
C ALA A 158 13.61 -18.97 8.46
N ALA A 159 14.67 -18.39 7.91
CA ALA A 159 16.04 -18.85 8.14
C ALA A 159 16.49 -18.62 9.59
N LEU A 160 16.11 -17.50 10.19
CA LEU A 160 16.41 -17.20 11.61
C LEU A 160 15.66 -18.13 12.56
N ASP A 161 14.37 -18.38 12.30
CA ASP A 161 13.56 -19.32 13.10
C ASP A 161 14.14 -20.73 13.05
N TYR A 162 14.49 -21.22 11.86
CA TYR A 162 15.15 -22.52 11.70
C TYR A 162 16.46 -22.61 12.49
N LYS A 163 17.31 -21.58 12.43
CA LYS A 163 18.58 -21.54 13.16
C LYS A 163 18.35 -21.56 14.68
N SER A 164 17.39 -20.78 15.19
CA SER A 164 17.11 -20.74 16.63
C SER A 164 16.64 -22.10 17.17
N ARG A 165 15.78 -22.81 16.43
CA ARG A 165 15.31 -24.17 16.79
C ARG A 165 16.44 -25.21 16.75
N ALA A 166 17.31 -25.13 15.74
CA ALA A 166 18.46 -26.04 15.61
C ALA A 166 19.52 -25.84 16.69
N THR A 167 19.57 -24.67 17.35
CA THR A 167 20.52 -24.41 18.47
C THR A 167 19.97 -24.88 19.79
N LEU A 168 18.65 -25.16 19.91
CA LEU A 168 17.95 -25.61 21.10
C LEU A 168 17.76 -27.15 21.12
N ALA A 169 18.07 -27.83 20.04
CA ALA A 169 18.03 -29.29 19.90
C ALA A 169 19.43 -29.91 20.07
#